data_08d581c239bc15cd340c7e8a8b1121a9
#
_entry.id   08d581c239bc15cd340c7e8a8b1121a9
#
_cell.length_a   1.000
_cell.length_b   1.000
_cell.length_c   1.000
_cell.angle_alpha   90.00
_cell.angle_beta   90.00
_cell.angle_gamma   90.00
#
_symmetry.space_group_name_H-M   'P 1'
#
loop_
_entity.id
_entity.type
_entity.pdbx_description
1 polymer ?
#
loop_
_entity_poly.entity_id
_entity_poly.type
_entity_poly.pdbx_seq_one_letter_code
_entity_poly.pdbx_strand_id
1 'polypeptide(L)'
;VGKLSEPGSSGAGSVDIQVFNTPGAAVWTKPANAKFIEFVLIGGGGGGGSGRRGATSTARGGGGGGGSGTVTQSFALADALAAMLNLTVAAGGAGGAAQTVDSTNGNIGTVGGTSAITGIARAVGGSPGVGGIAGTAAGGAAGVGYSSSGAAGGTGNNTSDGDPGSASGRFGPGGGGGGGCIRSTNVVYNGGAGGASATMMPGGVAGGLASTSGVPLGGNGNSNGDGLPGTGGGGGRGGGYAGGNGVAGGGGGGGGGSLNGTDSGAGGTGGDGIIVIRTYF
;
A
#
# COMPACT_ATOMS: atom_id res chain seq x y z
N VAL A 1 15.65 -11.49 7.25
CA VAL A 1 16.64 -10.43 7.49
C VAL A 1 17.72 -10.58 6.42
N GLY A 2 17.65 -9.71 5.40
CA GLY A 2 18.73 -9.58 4.41
C GLY A 2 19.83 -8.67 4.98
N LYS A 3 21.03 -9.16 5.15
CA LYS A 3 22.20 -8.37 5.55
C LYS A 3 23.03 -8.11 4.30
N LEU A 4 23.04 -6.85 3.83
CA LEU A 4 24.01 -6.39 2.86
C LEU A 4 25.15 -5.74 3.66
N SER A 5 26.23 -6.51 3.86
CA SER A 5 27.47 -5.97 4.41
C SER A 5 28.49 -5.90 3.29
N GLU A 6 28.94 -4.70 2.95
CA GLU A 6 30.19 -4.56 2.18
C GLU A 6 31.39 -4.68 3.14
N PRO A 7 32.42 -5.48 2.81
CA PRO A 7 33.62 -5.55 3.63
C PRO A 7 34.37 -4.23 3.56
N GLY A 8 34.48 -3.54 4.72
CA GLY A 8 35.04 -2.22 4.84
C GLY A 8 36.52 -2.12 4.45
N SER A 9 36.85 -1.07 3.72
CA SER A 9 38.19 -0.48 3.71
C SER A 9 38.33 0.36 4.97
N SER A 10 39.38 0.13 5.74
CA SER A 10 39.78 0.94 6.88
C SER A 10 40.24 2.33 6.42
N GLY A 11 39.32 3.24 6.25
CA GLY A 11 39.61 4.61 5.87
C GLY A 11 38.34 5.37 5.57
N ALA A 12 37.90 6.27 6.46
CA ALA A 12 36.78 7.20 6.33
C ALA A 12 35.42 6.58 6.02
N GLY A 13 34.65 6.25 7.07
CA GLY A 13 33.19 6.21 6.97
C GLY A 13 32.58 4.96 6.34
N SER A 14 32.75 3.77 6.93
CA SER A 14 31.97 2.59 6.54
C SER A 14 30.51 2.74 6.96
N VAL A 15 29.56 2.25 6.13
CA VAL A 15 28.13 2.23 6.43
C VAL A 15 27.65 0.78 6.44
N ASP A 16 27.00 0.36 7.56
CA ASP A 16 26.25 -0.90 7.64
C ASP A 16 24.78 -0.61 7.38
N ILE A 17 24.14 -1.35 6.46
CA ILE A 17 22.72 -1.21 6.13
C ILE A 17 21.99 -2.49 6.50
N GLN A 18 21.00 -2.38 7.37
CA GLN A 18 20.13 -3.50 7.76
C GLN A 18 18.70 -3.20 7.37
N VAL A 19 18.04 -4.15 6.66
CA VAL A 19 16.68 -4.04 6.19
C VAL A 19 15.81 -5.09 6.88
N PHE A 20 14.72 -4.64 7.51
CA PHE A 20 13.70 -5.48 8.15
C PHE A 20 12.41 -5.32 7.34
N ASN A 21 12.02 -6.34 6.59
CA ASN A 21 10.87 -6.35 5.68
C ASN A 21 9.88 -7.50 5.93
N THR A 22 10.09 -8.28 6.98
CA THR A 22 9.16 -9.34 7.40
C THR A 22 8.26 -8.80 8.50
N PRO A 23 6.92 -8.77 8.34
CA PRO A 23 6.01 -8.29 9.37
C PRO A 23 6.16 -8.99 10.70
N GLY A 24 6.08 -8.22 11.77
CA GLY A 24 6.19 -8.71 13.13
C GLY A 24 7.28 -8.03 13.96
N ALA A 25 7.57 -8.63 15.12
CA ALA A 25 8.59 -8.15 16.02
C ALA A 25 9.99 -8.56 15.53
N ALA A 26 10.95 -7.64 15.68
CA ALA A 26 12.36 -7.86 15.41
C ALA A 26 13.21 -7.12 16.45
N VAL A 27 14.49 -7.47 16.50
CA VAL A 27 15.47 -6.79 17.37
C VAL A 27 16.65 -6.36 16.52
N TRP A 28 17.04 -5.10 16.65
CA TRP A 28 18.29 -4.59 16.11
C TRP A 28 19.32 -4.47 17.23
N THR A 29 20.53 -4.94 16.98
CA THR A 29 21.67 -4.81 17.91
C THR A 29 22.60 -3.75 17.36
N LYS A 30 22.91 -2.75 18.18
CA LYS A 30 23.81 -1.66 17.84
C LYS A 30 25.21 -2.19 17.55
N PRO A 31 25.78 -1.96 16.35
CA PRO A 31 27.16 -2.34 16.05
C PRO A 31 28.17 -1.61 16.96
N ALA A 32 29.27 -2.28 17.27
CA ALA A 32 30.38 -1.65 17.99
C ALA A 32 30.95 -0.50 17.15
N ASN A 33 31.44 0.55 17.83
CA ASN A 33 32.04 1.75 17.22
C ASN A 33 31.08 2.58 16.32
N ALA A 34 29.79 2.29 16.33
CA ALA A 34 28.81 3.14 15.66
C ALA A 34 28.86 4.58 16.19
N LYS A 35 28.81 5.57 15.31
CA LYS A 35 28.81 7.01 15.64
C LYS A 35 27.42 7.61 15.44
N PHE A 36 26.81 7.33 14.32
CA PHE A 36 25.55 7.94 13.92
C PHE A 36 24.63 6.88 13.28
N ILE A 37 23.35 6.95 13.57
CA ILE A 37 22.34 6.02 13.08
C ILE A 37 21.24 6.80 12.37
N GLU A 38 20.89 6.35 11.16
CA GLU A 38 19.71 6.78 10.42
C GLU A 38 18.66 5.67 10.42
N PHE A 39 17.43 6.01 10.74
CA PHE A 39 16.26 5.14 10.69
C PHE A 39 15.30 5.61 9.61
N VAL A 40 14.94 4.73 8.71
CA VAL A 40 13.85 4.96 7.75
C VAL A 40 12.78 3.90 7.97
N LEU A 41 11.58 4.33 8.34
CA LEU A 41 10.43 3.46 8.59
C LEU A 41 9.37 3.72 7.52
N ILE A 42 8.76 2.65 7.02
CA ILE A 42 7.61 2.69 6.12
C ILE A 42 6.48 1.92 6.79
N GLY A 43 5.32 2.55 6.97
CA GLY A 43 4.11 1.89 7.48
C GLY A 43 3.49 0.96 6.44
N GLY A 44 2.65 0.01 6.85
CA GLY A 44 1.91 -0.84 5.94
C GLY A 44 0.84 -0.07 5.15
N GLY A 45 0.59 -0.43 3.89
CA GLY A 45 -0.52 0.11 3.11
C GLY A 45 -1.87 -0.43 3.58
N GLY A 46 -2.96 0.32 3.41
CA GLY A 46 -4.32 -0.15 3.62
C GLY A 46 -4.78 -1.10 2.50
N GLY A 47 -5.65 -2.05 2.82
CA GLY A 47 -6.28 -2.92 1.82
C GLY A 47 -7.37 -2.18 1.03
N GLY A 48 -7.58 -2.53 -0.25
CA GLY A 48 -8.70 -2.03 -1.04
C GLY A 48 -10.05 -2.63 -0.62
N GLY A 49 -11.16 -1.96 -0.90
CA GLY A 49 -12.51 -2.49 -0.71
C GLY A 49 -12.90 -3.46 -1.83
N SER A 50 -13.83 -4.39 -1.59
CA SER A 50 -14.39 -5.23 -2.63
C SER A 50 -15.51 -4.52 -3.40
N GLY A 51 -15.84 -5.02 -4.60
CA GLY A 51 -16.96 -4.52 -5.38
C GLY A 51 -18.34 -4.92 -4.83
N ARG A 52 -19.40 -4.18 -5.23
CA ARG A 52 -20.80 -4.54 -4.99
C ARG A 52 -21.24 -5.65 -5.93
N ARG A 53 -22.06 -6.59 -5.42
CA ARG A 53 -22.84 -7.54 -6.21
C ARG A 53 -24.30 -7.03 -6.30
N GLY A 54 -24.87 -6.97 -7.49
CA GLY A 54 -26.21 -6.38 -7.63
C GLY A 54 -26.97 -6.87 -8.84
N ALA A 55 -28.30 -6.66 -8.83
CA ALA A 55 -29.21 -7.06 -9.89
C ALA A 55 -28.94 -6.33 -11.22
N THR A 56 -29.41 -6.92 -12.32
CA THR A 56 -29.53 -6.23 -13.62
C THR A 56 -30.28 -4.92 -13.45
N SER A 57 -29.92 -3.91 -14.19
CA SER A 57 -30.51 -2.55 -14.14
C SER A 57 -30.26 -1.76 -12.86
N THR A 58 -29.41 -2.25 -11.94
CA THR A 58 -28.87 -1.47 -10.83
C THR A 58 -27.40 -1.15 -11.04
N ALA A 59 -26.92 -0.04 -10.50
CA ALA A 59 -25.50 0.26 -10.50
C ALA A 59 -24.75 -0.67 -9.51
N ARG A 60 -23.62 -1.20 -9.95
CA ARG A 60 -22.76 -2.12 -9.18
C ARG A 60 -21.37 -1.51 -9.09
N GLY A 61 -21.20 -0.68 -8.09
CA GLY A 61 -19.99 0.09 -7.87
C GLY A 61 -18.78 -0.79 -7.58
N GLY A 62 -17.61 -0.36 -8.04
CA GLY A 62 -16.33 -0.90 -7.60
C GLY A 62 -15.96 -0.44 -6.19
N GLY A 63 -15.09 -1.17 -5.52
CA GLY A 63 -14.53 -0.77 -4.23
C GLY A 63 -13.48 0.34 -4.37
N GLY A 64 -13.28 1.13 -3.34
CA GLY A 64 -12.19 2.11 -3.27
C GLY A 64 -10.83 1.44 -3.08
N GLY A 65 -9.77 2.03 -3.57
CA GLY A 65 -8.40 1.63 -3.28
C GLY A 65 -7.99 2.01 -1.86
N GLY A 66 -7.07 1.27 -1.26
CA GLY A 66 -6.48 1.59 0.03
C GLY A 66 -5.49 2.76 -0.06
N GLY A 67 -5.36 3.53 1.01
CA GLY A 67 -4.31 4.53 1.16
C GLY A 67 -2.96 3.87 1.44
N SER A 68 -1.86 4.54 1.11
CA SER A 68 -0.53 4.05 1.45
C SER A 68 -0.14 4.37 2.89
N GLY A 69 0.83 3.62 3.43
CA GLY A 69 1.50 3.95 4.68
C GLY A 69 2.34 5.22 4.57
N THR A 70 2.74 5.75 5.72
CA THR A 70 3.64 6.91 5.80
C THR A 70 5.09 6.48 5.82
N VAL A 71 5.99 7.42 5.52
CA VAL A 71 7.43 7.26 5.75
C VAL A 71 7.87 8.20 6.87
N THR A 72 8.67 7.67 7.78
CA THR A 72 9.31 8.45 8.84
C THR A 72 10.82 8.23 8.76
N GLN A 73 11.56 9.32 8.69
CA GLN A 73 13.02 9.33 8.79
C GLN A 73 13.41 9.97 10.11
N SER A 74 14.33 9.33 10.83
CA SER A 74 14.83 9.80 12.10
C SER A 74 16.33 9.53 12.21
N PHE A 75 17.00 10.30 13.05
CA PHE A 75 18.45 10.25 13.23
C PHE A 75 18.79 10.27 14.72
N ALA A 76 19.85 9.57 15.10
CA ALA A 76 20.35 9.56 16.46
C ALA A 76 21.88 9.40 16.50
N LEU A 77 22.49 9.98 17.54
CA LEU A 77 23.85 9.62 17.92
C LEU A 77 23.84 8.21 18.55
N ALA A 78 24.80 7.37 18.17
CA ALA A 78 24.85 5.99 18.66
C ALA A 78 24.96 5.91 20.19
N ASP A 79 25.68 6.85 20.84
CA ASP A 79 25.84 6.89 22.29
C ASP A 79 24.53 7.19 23.04
N ALA A 80 23.54 7.83 22.37
CA ALA A 80 22.23 8.10 22.94
C ALA A 80 21.27 6.90 22.86
N LEU A 81 21.66 5.80 22.19
CA LEU A 81 20.82 4.64 21.96
C LEU A 81 21.22 3.46 22.84
N ALA A 82 20.22 2.69 23.26
CA ALA A 82 20.45 1.40 23.91
C ALA A 82 21.21 0.43 22.99
N ALA A 83 21.89 -0.56 23.57
CA ALA A 83 22.62 -1.58 22.81
C ALA A 83 21.70 -2.43 21.94
N MET A 84 20.42 -2.58 22.30
CA MET A 84 19.41 -3.31 21.56
C MET A 84 18.14 -2.46 21.44
N LEU A 85 17.51 -2.45 20.26
CA LEU A 85 16.24 -1.77 19.98
C LEU A 85 15.20 -2.77 19.52
N ASN A 86 14.00 -2.70 20.12
CA ASN A 86 12.85 -3.48 19.69
C ASN A 86 12.17 -2.79 18.51
N LEU A 87 11.98 -3.56 17.44
CA LEU A 87 11.34 -3.14 16.20
C LEU A 87 10.02 -3.84 16.04
N THR A 88 9.07 -3.17 15.37
CA THR A 88 7.86 -3.79 14.82
C THR A 88 7.78 -3.42 13.37
N VAL A 89 7.80 -4.41 12.47
CA VAL A 89 7.57 -4.21 11.04
C VAL A 89 6.07 -4.37 10.77
N ALA A 90 5.48 -3.41 10.10
CA ALA A 90 4.05 -3.39 9.82
C ALA A 90 3.63 -4.48 8.82
N ALA A 91 2.48 -5.12 9.04
CA ALA A 91 1.78 -5.85 7.99
C ALA A 91 0.93 -4.90 7.15
N GLY A 92 0.76 -5.19 5.87
CA GLY A 92 -0.24 -4.55 5.01
C GLY A 92 -1.66 -4.92 5.44
N GLY A 93 -2.62 -4.05 5.18
CA GLY A 93 -4.04 -4.30 5.42
C GLY A 93 -4.60 -5.33 4.44
N ALA A 94 -5.43 -6.27 4.90
CA ALA A 94 -6.13 -7.19 4.03
C ALA A 94 -7.14 -6.47 3.13
N GLY A 95 -7.30 -6.91 1.89
CA GLY A 95 -8.38 -6.45 1.01
C GLY A 95 -9.75 -6.94 1.49
N GLY A 96 -10.79 -6.18 1.17
CA GLY A 96 -12.18 -6.60 1.41
C GLY A 96 -12.50 -7.87 0.63
N ALA A 97 -13.03 -8.88 1.31
CA ALA A 97 -13.44 -10.13 0.67
C ALA A 97 -14.51 -9.89 -0.39
N ALA A 98 -14.49 -10.66 -1.48
CA ALA A 98 -15.53 -10.63 -2.51
C ALA A 98 -16.93 -10.85 -1.91
N GLN A 99 -17.95 -10.20 -2.50
CA GLN A 99 -19.34 -10.47 -2.15
C GLN A 99 -19.87 -11.68 -2.90
N THR A 100 -20.39 -12.64 -2.12
CA THR A 100 -21.02 -13.87 -2.62
C THR A 100 -22.55 -13.83 -2.52
N VAL A 101 -23.10 -12.86 -1.79
CA VAL A 101 -24.53 -12.64 -1.58
C VAL A 101 -25.08 -11.61 -2.55
N ASP A 102 -26.19 -11.94 -3.22
CA ASP A 102 -26.87 -11.07 -4.20
C ASP A 102 -27.37 -9.76 -3.57
N SER A 103 -27.32 -8.70 -4.35
CA SER A 103 -27.78 -7.36 -3.99
C SER A 103 -27.12 -6.75 -2.74
N THR A 104 -25.87 -7.14 -2.48
CA THR A 104 -25.11 -6.72 -1.29
C THR A 104 -23.95 -5.79 -1.69
N ASN A 105 -23.71 -4.77 -0.85
CA ASN A 105 -22.58 -3.87 -0.98
C ASN A 105 -21.26 -4.60 -0.72
N GLY A 106 -20.18 -4.11 -1.30
CA GLY A 106 -18.84 -4.63 -1.09
C GLY A 106 -18.37 -4.48 0.37
N ASN A 107 -17.36 -5.28 0.73
CA ASN A 107 -16.71 -5.23 2.04
C ASN A 107 -15.60 -4.17 2.04
N ILE A 108 -15.43 -3.50 3.16
CA ILE A 108 -14.27 -2.60 3.41
C ILE A 108 -12.99 -3.44 3.55
N GLY A 109 -11.87 -2.93 3.12
CA GLY A 109 -10.55 -3.49 3.44
C GLY A 109 -10.18 -3.28 4.92
N THR A 110 -8.96 -3.62 5.31
CA THR A 110 -8.44 -3.33 6.65
C THR A 110 -7.33 -2.29 6.62
N VAL A 111 -7.13 -1.59 7.73
CA VAL A 111 -6.05 -0.62 7.90
C VAL A 111 -4.69 -1.32 7.85
N GLY A 112 -3.68 -0.67 7.26
CA GLY A 112 -2.29 -1.11 7.34
C GLY A 112 -1.71 -0.95 8.75
N GLY A 113 -0.74 -1.79 9.11
CA GLY A 113 -0.06 -1.73 10.40
C GLY A 113 0.88 -0.53 10.53
N THR A 114 1.37 -0.31 11.74
CA THR A 114 2.38 0.70 12.06
C THR A 114 3.76 0.05 12.18
N SER A 115 4.76 0.53 11.43
CA SER A 115 6.17 0.20 11.70
C SER A 115 6.71 1.11 12.80
N ALA A 116 7.42 0.53 13.75
CA ALA A 116 7.90 1.28 14.91
C ALA A 116 9.27 0.80 15.40
N ILE A 117 10.03 1.74 15.94
CA ILE A 117 11.19 1.49 16.82
C ILE A 117 10.80 2.06 18.18
N THR A 118 10.67 1.17 19.17
CA THR A 118 10.13 1.53 20.50
C THR A 118 10.87 2.72 21.11
N GLY A 119 10.13 3.77 21.44
CA GLY A 119 10.67 4.99 22.05
C GLY A 119 11.42 5.95 21.12
N ILE A 120 11.56 5.63 19.81
CA ILE A 120 12.36 6.43 18.87
C ILE A 120 11.52 6.98 17.72
N ALA A 121 10.86 6.11 16.92
CA ALA A 121 10.15 6.53 15.71
C ALA A 121 9.01 5.58 15.37
N ARG A 122 8.02 6.09 14.63
CA ARG A 122 6.94 5.28 14.07
C ARG A 122 6.51 5.80 12.70
N ALA A 123 6.09 4.89 11.81
CA ALA A 123 5.44 5.19 10.55
C ALA A 123 4.07 4.52 10.54
N VAL A 124 3.02 5.32 10.41
CA VAL A 124 1.62 4.88 10.52
C VAL A 124 1.16 4.22 9.22
N GLY A 125 0.29 3.23 9.32
CA GLY A 125 -0.28 2.55 8.16
C GLY A 125 -1.35 3.37 7.44
N GLY A 126 -1.63 2.99 6.19
CA GLY A 126 -2.67 3.57 5.35
C GLY A 126 -4.08 3.13 5.75
N SER A 127 -5.07 3.97 5.50
CA SER A 127 -6.48 3.66 5.71
C SER A 127 -7.01 2.69 4.64
N PRO A 128 -8.02 1.88 4.95
CA PRO A 128 -8.60 0.94 3.99
C PRO A 128 -9.47 1.65 2.95
N GLY A 129 -9.63 1.04 1.79
CA GLY A 129 -10.66 1.37 0.81
C GLY A 129 -12.04 0.90 1.25
N VAL A 130 -13.06 1.68 0.96
CA VAL A 130 -14.46 1.37 1.25
C VAL A 130 -15.03 0.40 0.21
N GLY A 131 -15.91 -0.51 0.62
CA GLY A 131 -16.58 -1.43 -0.30
C GLY A 131 -17.49 -0.70 -1.30
N GLY A 132 -17.62 -1.28 -2.49
CA GLY A 132 -18.49 -0.80 -3.57
C GLY A 132 -19.96 -0.73 -3.14
N ILE A 133 -20.64 0.34 -3.53
CA ILE A 133 -22.08 0.58 -3.26
C ILE A 133 -22.83 0.86 -4.57
N ALA A 134 -24.10 1.13 -4.51
CA ALA A 134 -24.86 1.59 -5.69
C ALA A 134 -24.42 2.99 -6.16
N GLY A 135 -23.79 3.78 -5.29
CA GLY A 135 -23.07 5.02 -5.61
C GLY A 135 -21.54 4.81 -5.69
N THR A 136 -20.76 5.89 -5.67
CA THR A 136 -19.29 5.84 -5.61
C THR A 136 -18.81 5.35 -4.25
N ALA A 137 -17.76 4.55 -4.22
CA ALA A 137 -17.07 4.13 -2.98
C ALA A 137 -15.82 4.98 -2.78
N ALA A 138 -15.68 5.58 -1.62
CA ALA A 138 -14.53 6.44 -1.30
C ALA A 138 -13.22 5.63 -1.29
N GLY A 139 -12.16 6.19 -1.85
CA GLY A 139 -10.81 5.68 -1.67
C GLY A 139 -10.35 5.81 -0.21
N GLY A 140 -9.41 4.96 0.20
CA GLY A 140 -8.80 5.06 1.51
C GLY A 140 -8.06 6.38 1.70
N ALA A 141 -8.13 6.96 2.89
CA ALA A 141 -7.36 8.14 3.22
C ALA A 141 -5.86 7.82 3.31
N ALA A 142 -5.01 8.79 2.99
CA ALA A 142 -3.58 8.66 3.23
C ALA A 142 -3.27 8.58 4.74
N GLY A 143 -2.28 7.77 5.10
CA GLY A 143 -1.71 7.79 6.44
C GLY A 143 -1.03 9.14 6.74
N VAL A 144 -0.97 9.50 8.00
CA VAL A 144 -0.34 10.77 8.46
C VAL A 144 0.98 10.45 9.12
N GLY A 145 2.07 11.13 8.76
CA GLY A 145 3.39 10.96 9.34
C GLY A 145 4.19 12.27 9.39
N TYR A 146 5.28 12.27 10.12
CA TYR A 146 6.07 13.48 10.36
C TYR A 146 6.92 13.89 9.15
N SER A 147 7.50 12.96 8.40
CA SER A 147 8.46 13.25 7.31
C SER A 147 7.86 13.14 5.91
N SER A 148 6.84 12.31 5.71
CA SER A 148 6.11 12.22 4.44
C SER A 148 4.70 11.68 4.67
N SER A 149 3.71 12.34 4.12
CA SER A 149 2.34 11.83 4.10
C SER A 149 2.22 10.70 3.07
N GLY A 150 1.48 9.65 3.39
CA GLY A 150 1.10 8.64 2.43
C GLY A 150 0.17 9.21 1.34
N ALA A 151 -0.03 8.45 0.28
CA ALA A 151 -0.90 8.81 -0.83
C ALA A 151 -2.30 8.22 -0.67
N ALA A 152 -3.35 8.97 -1.05
CA ALA A 152 -4.72 8.50 -0.99
C ALA A 152 -4.99 7.40 -2.03
N GLY A 153 -5.88 6.47 -1.72
CA GLY A 153 -6.43 5.52 -2.68
C GLY A 153 -7.37 6.20 -3.68
N GLY A 154 -7.55 5.58 -4.85
CA GLY A 154 -8.52 6.00 -5.86
C GLY A 154 -9.95 5.60 -5.49
N THR A 155 -10.92 6.39 -5.94
CA THR A 155 -12.35 6.11 -5.72
C THR A 155 -12.83 5.00 -6.65
N GLY A 156 -13.59 4.04 -6.14
CA GLY A 156 -14.40 3.16 -6.96
C GLY A 156 -15.62 3.91 -7.49
N ASN A 157 -16.02 3.64 -8.74
CA ASN A 157 -17.12 4.36 -9.38
C ASN A 157 -18.33 3.47 -9.65
N ASN A 158 -19.45 4.07 -10.04
CA ASN A 158 -20.69 3.37 -10.46
C ASN A 158 -21.14 3.74 -11.86
N THR A 159 -20.50 4.70 -12.53
CA THR A 159 -20.86 5.23 -13.85
C THR A 159 -19.67 5.44 -14.79
N SER A 160 -18.46 5.21 -14.33
CA SER A 160 -17.21 5.41 -15.08
C SER A 160 -16.15 4.39 -14.63
N ASP A 161 -14.97 4.45 -15.22
CA ASP A 161 -13.79 3.74 -14.75
C ASP A 161 -13.47 4.15 -13.29
N GLY A 162 -12.83 3.26 -12.56
CA GLY A 162 -12.32 3.59 -11.22
C GLY A 162 -11.21 4.65 -11.30
N ASP A 163 -11.14 5.52 -10.29
CA ASP A 163 -10.11 6.55 -10.25
C ASP A 163 -8.73 5.96 -9.95
N PRO A 164 -7.65 6.53 -10.50
CA PRO A 164 -6.31 6.11 -10.15
C PRO A 164 -6.00 6.44 -8.67
N GLY A 165 -5.14 5.64 -8.05
CA GLY A 165 -4.55 6.00 -6.77
C GLY A 165 -3.62 7.19 -6.91
N SER A 166 -3.53 7.99 -5.86
CA SER A 166 -2.63 9.14 -5.83
C SER A 166 -1.17 8.70 -5.79
N ALA A 167 -0.31 9.43 -6.49
CA ALA A 167 1.13 9.32 -6.31
C ALA A 167 1.54 10.01 -5.00
N SER A 168 2.60 9.53 -4.37
CA SER A 168 3.18 10.22 -3.22
C SER A 168 3.96 11.48 -3.65
N GLY A 169 4.01 12.50 -2.78
CA GLY A 169 4.58 13.81 -3.13
C GLY A 169 6.10 13.82 -3.24
N ARG A 170 6.83 13.27 -2.25
CA ARG A 170 8.30 13.20 -2.24
C ARG A 170 8.75 11.78 -2.02
N PHE A 171 9.30 11.44 -0.86
CA PHE A 171 9.69 10.09 -0.51
C PHE A 171 8.49 9.37 0.13
N GLY A 172 7.84 8.47 -0.60
CA GLY A 172 6.67 7.77 -0.06
C GLY A 172 6.04 6.74 -1.00
N PRO A 173 5.26 5.80 -0.47
CA PRO A 173 4.56 4.79 -1.26
C PRO A 173 3.28 5.34 -1.90
N GLY A 174 2.85 4.74 -3.02
CA GLY A 174 1.65 5.14 -3.75
C GLY A 174 0.35 4.53 -3.21
N GLY A 175 -0.78 5.19 -3.40
CA GLY A 175 -2.11 4.67 -3.07
C GLY A 175 -2.64 3.66 -4.09
N GLY A 176 -3.56 2.76 -3.70
CA GLY A 176 -4.20 1.81 -4.60
C GLY A 176 -5.21 2.48 -5.55
N GLY A 177 -5.41 1.94 -6.75
CA GLY A 177 -6.45 2.37 -7.68
C GLY A 177 -7.86 1.91 -7.28
N GLY A 178 -8.88 2.65 -7.62
CA GLY A 178 -10.27 2.27 -7.41
C GLY A 178 -10.75 1.18 -8.37
N GLY A 179 -11.67 0.33 -7.95
CA GLY A 179 -12.29 -0.70 -8.78
C GLY A 179 -13.26 -0.12 -9.82
N GLY A 180 -13.39 -0.80 -10.96
CA GLY A 180 -14.36 -0.51 -12.00
C GLY A 180 -15.77 -0.98 -11.64
N CYS A 181 -16.75 -0.46 -12.33
CA CYS A 181 -18.16 -0.74 -12.08
C CYS A 181 -18.85 -1.45 -13.23
N ILE A 182 -20.09 -1.89 -12.99
CA ILE A 182 -21.07 -2.15 -14.03
C ILE A 182 -22.24 -1.18 -13.85
N ARG A 183 -22.52 -0.41 -14.87
CA ARG A 183 -23.60 0.59 -14.87
C ARG A 183 -24.99 -0.08 -14.83
N SER A 184 -26.03 0.68 -14.46
CA SER A 184 -27.44 0.23 -14.56
C SER A 184 -27.83 -0.19 -15.98
N THR A 185 -27.17 0.33 -17.01
CA THR A 185 -27.30 -0.06 -18.41
C THR A 185 -26.47 -1.28 -18.81
N ASN A 186 -25.87 -1.98 -17.85
CA ASN A 186 -24.97 -3.13 -18.00
C ASN A 186 -23.66 -2.85 -18.77
N VAL A 187 -23.26 -1.59 -18.92
CA VAL A 187 -21.95 -1.22 -19.45
C VAL A 187 -20.89 -1.46 -18.36
N VAL A 188 -19.83 -2.17 -18.72
CA VAL A 188 -18.72 -2.54 -17.85
C VAL A 188 -17.58 -1.54 -17.98
N TYR A 189 -17.04 -1.08 -16.86
CA TYR A 189 -15.95 -0.11 -16.76
C TYR A 189 -14.68 -0.71 -16.14
N ASN A 190 -13.55 -0.12 -16.45
CA ASN A 190 -12.25 -0.56 -15.98
C ASN A 190 -11.97 -0.05 -14.57
N GLY A 191 -10.99 -0.68 -13.87
CA GLY A 191 -10.44 -0.13 -12.64
C GLY A 191 -9.35 0.91 -12.92
N GLY A 192 -9.05 1.74 -11.94
CA GLY A 192 -8.00 2.75 -11.98
C GLY A 192 -6.60 2.16 -11.80
N ALA A 193 -5.58 2.83 -12.31
CA ALA A 193 -4.18 2.47 -12.02
C ALA A 193 -3.83 2.70 -10.55
N GLY A 194 -2.87 1.96 -10.02
CA GLY A 194 -2.26 2.27 -8.73
C GLY A 194 -1.42 3.56 -8.79
N GLY A 195 -1.26 4.22 -7.67
CA GLY A 195 -0.42 5.41 -7.54
C GLY A 195 1.07 5.07 -7.61
N ALA A 196 1.85 5.94 -8.24
CA ALA A 196 3.30 5.83 -8.27
C ALA A 196 3.92 6.12 -6.90
N SER A 197 5.06 5.50 -6.61
CA SER A 197 5.92 5.91 -5.51
C SER A 197 6.81 7.06 -5.93
N ALA A 198 7.22 7.89 -4.97
CA ALA A 198 8.27 8.86 -5.17
C ALA A 198 9.50 8.49 -4.34
N THR A 199 10.68 8.65 -4.92
CA THR A 199 11.97 8.51 -4.25
C THR A 199 12.69 9.86 -4.27
N MET A 200 13.67 10.07 -3.39
CA MET A 200 14.50 11.29 -3.39
C MET A 200 15.38 11.40 -4.65
N MET A 201 15.49 10.31 -5.42
CA MET A 201 16.17 10.30 -6.72
C MET A 201 15.13 10.36 -7.86
N PRO A 202 15.45 10.95 -9.03
CA PRO A 202 14.59 10.85 -10.21
C PRO A 202 14.38 9.38 -10.57
N GLY A 203 13.14 8.93 -10.66
CA GLY A 203 12.84 7.56 -11.06
C GLY A 203 11.85 6.82 -10.16
N GLY A 204 10.85 7.50 -9.58
CA GLY A 204 9.73 6.82 -8.94
C GLY A 204 9.09 5.80 -9.90
N VAL A 205 8.73 4.63 -9.38
CA VAL A 205 8.15 3.54 -10.20
C VAL A 205 6.65 3.75 -10.37
N ALA A 206 6.14 3.49 -11.57
CA ALA A 206 4.71 3.55 -11.86
C ALA A 206 3.93 2.55 -11.01
N GLY A 207 2.70 2.90 -10.63
CA GLY A 207 1.79 2.03 -9.90
C GLY A 207 1.35 0.81 -10.71
N GLY A 208 0.65 -0.12 -10.08
CA GLY A 208 0.03 -1.26 -10.73
C GLY A 208 -0.89 -0.83 -11.87
N LEU A 209 -0.88 -1.58 -12.96
CA LEU A 209 -1.67 -1.25 -14.15
C LEU A 209 -3.17 -1.23 -13.86
N ALA A 210 -3.88 -0.30 -14.51
CA ALA A 210 -5.33 -0.32 -14.59
C ALA A 210 -5.79 -1.61 -15.28
N SER A 211 -6.92 -2.15 -14.82
CA SER A 211 -7.55 -3.28 -15.52
C SER A 211 -8.23 -2.82 -16.82
N THR A 212 -8.19 -3.66 -17.83
CA THR A 212 -8.85 -3.44 -19.14
C THR A 212 -9.64 -4.66 -19.55
N SER A 213 -10.30 -4.62 -20.71
CA SER A 213 -11.03 -5.79 -21.27
C SER A 213 -10.10 -6.98 -21.57
N GLY A 214 -8.83 -6.73 -21.90
CA GLY A 214 -7.83 -7.78 -22.18
C GLY A 214 -7.08 -8.25 -20.93
N VAL A 215 -6.99 -7.41 -19.89
CA VAL A 215 -6.35 -7.71 -18.60
C VAL A 215 -7.30 -7.27 -17.48
N PRO A 216 -8.30 -8.09 -17.12
CA PRO A 216 -9.39 -7.65 -16.25
C PRO A 216 -9.02 -7.56 -14.76
N LEU A 217 -7.96 -8.24 -14.32
CA LEU A 217 -7.42 -8.10 -12.96
C LEU A 217 -6.62 -6.80 -12.82
N GLY A 218 -6.69 -6.17 -11.67
CA GLY A 218 -5.78 -5.07 -11.33
C GLY A 218 -4.34 -5.55 -11.23
N GLY A 219 -3.40 -4.83 -11.83
CA GLY A 219 -1.96 -5.14 -11.72
C GLY A 219 -1.45 -4.92 -10.30
N ASN A 220 -0.56 -5.78 -9.82
CA ASN A 220 0.13 -5.54 -8.55
C ASN A 220 1.03 -4.31 -8.62
N GLY A 221 1.27 -3.69 -7.50
CA GLY A 221 2.26 -2.63 -7.35
C GLY A 221 3.68 -3.11 -7.68
N ASN A 222 4.57 -2.17 -7.90
CA ASN A 222 5.97 -2.43 -8.24
C ASN A 222 6.89 -2.03 -7.08
N SER A 223 7.99 -2.77 -6.90
CA SER A 223 9.03 -2.46 -5.92
C SER A 223 10.08 -1.53 -6.51
N ASN A 224 10.57 -0.59 -5.68
CA ASN A 224 11.74 0.24 -6.00
C ASN A 224 13.07 -0.39 -5.55
N GLY A 225 13.03 -1.62 -5.06
CA GLY A 225 14.17 -2.29 -4.44
C GLY A 225 14.07 -2.32 -2.90
N ASP A 226 15.07 -2.95 -2.27
CA ASP A 226 15.08 -3.15 -0.82
C ASP A 226 15.17 -1.82 -0.05
N GLY A 227 14.29 -1.66 0.93
CA GLY A 227 14.28 -0.49 1.81
C GLY A 227 13.71 0.79 1.19
N LEU A 228 13.09 0.72 0.01
CA LEU A 228 12.46 1.86 -0.64
C LEU A 228 10.93 1.73 -0.67
N PRO A 229 10.17 2.84 -0.67
CA PRO A 229 8.72 2.83 -0.79
C PRO A 229 8.28 2.18 -2.10
N GLY A 230 7.29 1.30 -2.04
CA GLY A 230 6.68 0.68 -3.21
C GLY A 230 5.47 1.45 -3.75
N THR A 231 4.76 0.85 -4.69
CA THR A 231 3.61 1.47 -5.36
C THR A 231 2.29 0.81 -4.98
N GLY A 232 1.19 1.48 -5.26
CA GLY A 232 -0.14 0.92 -5.10
C GLY A 232 -0.50 -0.10 -6.18
N GLY A 233 -1.39 -1.04 -5.86
CA GLY A 233 -2.01 -1.95 -6.80
C GLY A 233 -3.10 -1.28 -7.63
N GLY A 234 -3.32 -1.71 -8.87
CA GLY A 234 -4.41 -1.24 -9.74
C GLY A 234 -5.76 -1.83 -9.33
N GLY A 235 -6.85 -1.13 -9.65
CA GLY A 235 -8.22 -1.62 -9.43
C GLY A 235 -8.63 -2.72 -10.43
N GLY A 236 -9.46 -3.67 -9.99
CA GLY A 236 -10.08 -4.69 -10.83
C GLY A 236 -11.21 -4.11 -11.69
N ARG A 237 -11.43 -4.67 -12.90
CA ARG A 237 -12.50 -4.31 -13.80
C ARG A 237 -13.86 -4.75 -13.25
N GLY A 238 -14.95 -4.03 -13.62
CA GLY A 238 -16.32 -4.51 -13.43
C GLY A 238 -16.52 -5.89 -14.08
N GLY A 239 -17.36 -6.72 -13.50
CA GLY A 239 -17.52 -8.13 -13.85
C GLY A 239 -16.95 -9.10 -12.81
N GLY A 240 -16.64 -8.61 -11.62
CA GLY A 240 -16.18 -9.43 -10.49
C GLY A 240 -14.67 -9.63 -10.43
N TYR A 241 -13.86 -8.79 -11.05
CA TYR A 241 -12.42 -8.94 -11.07
C TYR A 241 -11.76 -8.26 -9.85
N ALA A 242 -10.75 -8.95 -9.29
CA ALA A 242 -10.03 -8.48 -8.10
C ALA A 242 -9.09 -7.31 -8.41
N GLY A 243 -8.87 -6.49 -7.40
CA GLY A 243 -7.82 -5.46 -7.38
C GLY A 243 -6.45 -6.07 -7.13
N GLY A 244 -5.41 -5.40 -7.60
CA GLY A 244 -4.01 -5.79 -7.40
C GLY A 244 -3.50 -5.41 -6.02
N ASN A 245 -2.46 -6.08 -5.55
CA ASN A 245 -1.82 -5.85 -4.27
C ASN A 245 -0.87 -4.65 -4.34
N GLY A 246 -0.78 -3.89 -3.27
CA GLY A 246 0.27 -2.90 -3.05
C GLY A 246 1.59 -3.56 -2.65
N VAL A 247 2.69 -2.84 -2.76
CA VAL A 247 4.05 -3.28 -2.39
C VAL A 247 4.70 -2.23 -1.50
N ALA A 248 5.45 -2.67 -0.50
CA ALA A 248 6.28 -1.84 0.38
C ALA A 248 5.56 -0.57 0.88
N GLY A 249 4.48 -0.74 1.60
CA GLY A 249 3.65 0.35 2.15
C GLY A 249 2.62 0.92 1.16
N GLY A 250 2.59 0.48 -0.11
CA GLY A 250 1.59 0.90 -1.09
C GLY A 250 0.18 0.36 -0.79
N GLY A 251 -0.86 1.11 -1.11
CA GLY A 251 -2.26 0.70 -0.91
C GLY A 251 -2.71 -0.39 -1.89
N GLY A 252 -3.58 -1.30 -1.47
CA GLY A 252 -4.20 -2.31 -2.35
C GLY A 252 -5.30 -1.71 -3.24
N GLY A 253 -5.46 -2.21 -4.47
CA GLY A 253 -6.49 -1.79 -5.40
C GLY A 253 -7.91 -2.25 -5.01
N GLY A 254 -8.94 -1.51 -5.39
CA GLY A 254 -10.33 -1.89 -5.18
C GLY A 254 -10.80 -3.00 -6.13
N GLY A 255 -11.70 -3.85 -5.69
CA GLY A 255 -12.32 -4.88 -6.52
C GLY A 255 -13.46 -4.34 -7.39
N GLY A 256 -13.68 -4.95 -8.54
CA GLY A 256 -14.75 -4.60 -9.49
C GLY A 256 -16.13 -5.09 -9.05
N GLY A 257 -17.18 -4.29 -9.36
CA GLY A 257 -18.58 -4.69 -9.13
C GLY A 257 -19.03 -5.84 -10.05
N SER A 258 -20.01 -6.63 -9.64
CA SER A 258 -20.53 -7.77 -10.40
C SER A 258 -22.04 -7.84 -10.45
N LEU A 259 -22.58 -8.68 -11.37
CA LEU A 259 -23.96 -9.09 -11.44
C LEU A 259 -24.30 -10.10 -10.34
N ASN A 260 -25.61 -10.16 -9.95
CA ASN A 260 -26.12 -11.26 -9.13
C ASN A 260 -25.80 -12.60 -9.80
N GLY A 261 -25.53 -13.63 -9.00
CA GLY A 261 -25.08 -14.92 -9.48
C GLY A 261 -23.58 -15.00 -9.78
N THR A 262 -22.83 -13.90 -9.77
CA THR A 262 -21.38 -13.85 -9.98
C THR A 262 -20.73 -13.07 -8.84
N ASP A 263 -19.71 -13.66 -8.20
CA ASP A 263 -19.00 -13.00 -7.11
C ASP A 263 -18.42 -11.65 -7.52
N SER A 264 -18.43 -10.70 -6.61
CA SER A 264 -17.74 -9.41 -6.87
C SER A 264 -16.22 -9.59 -6.81
N GLY A 265 -15.49 -8.62 -7.35
CA GLY A 265 -14.04 -8.58 -7.18
C GLY A 265 -13.65 -8.32 -5.73
N ALA A 266 -12.72 -9.10 -5.18
CA ALA A 266 -12.07 -8.79 -3.90
C ALA A 266 -11.20 -7.54 -4.03
N GLY A 267 -11.01 -6.82 -2.95
CA GLY A 267 -9.97 -5.80 -2.86
C GLY A 267 -8.58 -6.44 -2.78
N GLY A 268 -7.56 -5.76 -3.29
CA GLY A 268 -6.16 -6.17 -3.13
C GLY A 268 -5.64 -5.85 -1.72
N THR A 269 -4.63 -6.58 -1.27
CA THR A 269 -3.95 -6.31 0.00
C THR A 269 -3.06 -5.07 -0.12
N GLY A 270 -2.89 -4.32 0.96
CA GLY A 270 -1.83 -3.32 1.08
C GLY A 270 -0.45 -3.98 1.20
N GLY A 271 0.59 -3.27 0.82
CA GLY A 271 1.97 -3.73 0.97
C GLY A 271 2.45 -3.65 2.42
N ASP A 272 3.32 -4.57 2.81
CA ASP A 272 3.93 -4.59 4.13
C ASP A 272 4.83 -3.37 4.35
N GLY A 273 5.04 -3.00 5.59
CA GLY A 273 5.99 -1.96 5.98
C GLY A 273 7.44 -2.44 5.92
N ILE A 274 8.36 -1.49 6.04
CA ILE A 274 9.80 -1.75 6.05
C ILE A 274 10.46 -0.88 7.12
N ILE A 275 11.53 -1.38 7.73
CA ILE A 275 12.45 -0.60 8.56
C ILE A 275 13.86 -0.77 7.99
N VAL A 276 14.50 0.35 7.66
CA VAL A 276 15.91 0.40 7.25
C VAL A 276 16.72 1.13 8.31
N ILE A 277 17.81 0.51 8.75
CA ILE A 277 18.73 1.12 9.69
C ILE A 277 20.11 1.22 9.02
N ARG A 278 20.61 2.45 8.89
CA ARG A 278 21.95 2.75 8.39
C ARG A 278 22.83 3.18 9.54
N THR A 279 23.90 2.46 9.73
CA THR A 279 24.88 2.72 10.80
C THR A 279 26.15 3.29 10.19
N TYR A 280 26.57 4.44 10.65
CA TYR A 280 27.80 5.14 10.24
C TYR A 280 28.86 5.02 11.35
N PHE A 281 30.11 4.69 10.97
CA PHE A 281 31.22 4.43 11.88
C PHE A 281 32.25 5.56 11.90
#